data_4d6d898fb4feba83eaaf8ce6abfc4047
#
_entry.id   4d6d898fb4feba83eaaf8ce6abfc4047
#
_cell.length_a   1.000
_cell.length_b   1.000
_cell.length_c   1.000
_cell.angle_alpha   90.00
_cell.angle_beta   90.00
_cell.angle_gamma   90.00
#
_symmetry.space_group_name_H-M   'P 1'
#
loop_
_entity.id
_entity.type
_entity.pdbx_description
1 polymer ?
#
loop_
_entity_poly.entity_id
_entity_poly.type
_entity_poly.pdbx_seq_one_letter_code
_entity_poly.pdbx_strand_id
1 'polypeptide(L)'
;MHDYYSDDNIILKLTFEFSLLIIEYTEKLESQTKYILARQLFGSGTSIGANANEAQNAESKADFIHKMKIAAKKGEETFYWLSLCKQSPNYPDCDFLIEKLIIINRIIGKIIFSSKK
;
A
#
# COMPACT_ATOMS: atom_id res chain seq x y z
N MET A 1 6.28 -19.46 6.35
CA MET A 1 6.61 -18.03 6.51
C MET A 1 6.98 -17.42 5.16
N HIS A 2 6.50 -16.24 4.91
CA HIS A 2 6.81 -15.53 3.67
C HIS A 2 8.17 -14.86 3.74
N ASP A 3 8.89 -14.93 2.62
CA ASP A 3 10.13 -14.17 2.46
C ASP A 3 9.80 -12.91 1.66
N TYR A 4 9.63 -11.80 2.35
CA TYR A 4 9.25 -10.52 1.73
C TYR A 4 10.38 -9.89 0.93
N TYR A 5 11.59 -10.42 1.04
CA TYR A 5 12.74 -9.91 0.30
C TYR A 5 13.05 -10.75 -0.95
N SER A 6 12.25 -11.80 -1.18
CA SER A 6 12.40 -12.66 -2.36
C SER A 6 11.89 -11.95 -3.62
N ASP A 7 12.62 -12.12 -4.73
CA ASP A 7 12.19 -11.58 -6.02
C ASP A 7 11.14 -12.46 -6.69
N ASP A 8 10.80 -13.64 -6.09
CA ASP A 8 9.82 -14.56 -6.66
C ASP A 8 8.42 -13.98 -6.69
N ASN A 9 8.13 -13.03 -5.81
CA ASN A 9 6.84 -12.34 -5.79
C ASN A 9 7.07 -10.86 -5.57
N ILE A 10 7.16 -10.12 -6.67
CA ILE A 10 7.53 -8.71 -6.63
C ILE A 10 6.53 -7.85 -5.85
N ILE A 11 5.22 -8.17 -5.95
CA ILE A 11 4.22 -7.34 -5.26
C ILE A 11 4.32 -7.49 -3.75
N LEU A 12 4.65 -8.68 -3.24
CA LEU A 12 4.84 -8.86 -1.79
C LEU A 12 6.05 -8.07 -1.31
N LYS A 13 7.13 -8.10 -2.07
CA LYS A 13 8.35 -7.36 -1.73
C LYS A 13 8.07 -5.85 -1.72
N LEU A 14 7.48 -5.33 -2.80
CA LEU A 14 7.24 -3.89 -2.92
C LEU A 14 6.27 -3.38 -1.88
N THR A 15 5.20 -4.12 -1.59
CA THR A 15 4.22 -3.67 -0.59
C THR A 15 4.76 -3.79 0.83
N PHE A 16 5.63 -4.76 1.10
CA PHE A 16 6.27 -4.86 2.40
C PHE A 16 7.21 -3.66 2.62
N GLU A 17 8.05 -3.36 1.64
CA GLU A 17 8.95 -2.22 1.70
C GLU A 17 8.17 -0.92 1.85
N PHE A 18 7.06 -0.79 1.11
CA PHE A 18 6.20 0.39 1.20
C PHE A 18 5.60 0.52 2.60
N SER A 19 5.15 -0.57 3.20
CA SER A 19 4.61 -0.57 4.56
C SER A 19 5.64 -0.03 5.56
N LEU A 20 6.91 -0.43 5.42
CA LEU A 20 7.97 0.08 6.29
C LEU A 20 8.14 1.60 6.11
N LEU A 21 8.07 2.09 4.89
CA LEU A 21 8.15 3.53 4.62
C LEU A 21 6.94 4.28 5.21
N ILE A 22 5.77 3.68 5.14
CA ILE A 22 4.55 4.24 5.73
C ILE A 22 4.69 4.35 7.25
N ILE A 23 5.21 3.32 7.90
CA ILE A 23 5.45 3.35 9.35
C ILE A 23 6.36 4.53 9.69
N GLU A 24 7.45 4.69 8.97
CA GLU A 24 8.40 5.76 9.19
C GLU A 24 7.76 7.14 8.99
N TYR A 25 6.98 7.30 7.91
CA TYR A 25 6.33 8.57 7.61
C TYR A 25 5.26 8.92 8.65
N THR A 26 4.45 7.93 9.06
CA THR A 26 3.40 8.18 10.05
C THR A 26 3.97 8.49 11.42
N GLU A 27 5.14 7.95 11.76
CA GLU A 27 5.84 8.33 12.99
C GLU A 27 6.26 9.80 12.95
N LYS A 28 6.69 10.29 11.79
CA LYS A 28 6.98 11.72 11.62
C LYS A 28 5.73 12.57 11.81
N LEU A 29 4.60 12.13 11.24
CA LEU A 29 3.34 12.83 11.41
C LEU A 29 2.94 12.92 12.88
N GLU A 30 3.07 11.80 13.59
CA GLU A 30 2.74 11.77 15.02
C GLU A 30 3.65 12.68 15.84
N SER A 31 4.94 12.74 15.51
CA SER A 31 5.88 13.62 16.20
C SER A 31 5.52 15.09 16.00
N GLN A 32 4.77 15.41 14.95
CA GLN A 32 4.30 16.75 14.66
C GLN A 32 2.83 16.93 15.07
N THR A 33 2.29 16.03 15.87
CA THR A 33 0.91 16.03 16.38
C THR A 33 -0.16 15.93 15.30
N LYS A 34 0.17 15.38 14.13
CA LYS A 34 -0.76 15.18 13.02
C LYS A 34 -1.37 13.78 13.10
N TYR A 35 -2.10 13.52 14.20
CA TYR A 35 -2.54 12.18 14.56
C TYR A 35 -3.61 11.60 13.63
N ILE A 36 -4.53 12.44 13.16
CA ILE A 36 -5.67 11.96 12.37
C ILE A 36 -5.19 11.37 11.05
N LEU A 37 -4.38 12.12 10.28
CA LEU A 37 -3.85 11.63 9.03
C LEU A 37 -2.84 10.50 9.23
N ALA A 38 -2.06 10.55 10.32
CA ALA A 38 -1.15 9.46 10.64
C ALA A 38 -1.90 8.14 10.78
N ARG A 39 -3.03 8.16 11.47
CA ARG A 39 -3.82 6.95 11.72
C ARG A 39 -4.45 6.41 10.45
N GLN A 40 -5.06 7.29 9.65
CA GLN A 40 -5.68 6.89 8.39
C GLN A 40 -4.65 6.33 7.42
N LEU A 41 -3.52 7.01 7.31
CA LEU A 41 -2.47 6.62 6.39
C LEU A 41 -1.80 5.31 6.81
N PHE A 42 -1.55 5.12 8.10
CA PHE A 42 -0.99 3.88 8.60
C PHE A 42 -1.92 2.71 8.25
N GLY A 43 -3.21 2.85 8.52
CA GLY A 43 -4.19 1.79 8.26
C GLY A 43 -4.28 1.42 6.80
N SER A 44 -4.45 2.42 5.91
CA SER A 44 -4.61 2.13 4.49
C SER A 44 -3.29 1.71 3.84
N GLY A 45 -2.19 2.38 4.19
CA GLY A 45 -0.89 2.12 3.56
C GLY A 45 -0.33 0.74 3.85
N THR A 46 -0.54 0.24 5.07
CA THR A 46 -0.09 -1.11 5.44
C THR A 46 -1.07 -2.19 4.98
N SER A 47 -2.33 -1.82 4.75
CA SER A 47 -3.35 -2.78 4.31
C SER A 47 -3.15 -3.23 2.86
N ILE A 48 -2.45 -2.47 2.04
CA ILE A 48 -2.14 -2.87 0.67
C ILE A 48 -1.38 -4.20 0.70
N GLY A 49 -0.27 -4.23 1.41
CA GLY A 49 0.56 -5.44 1.53
C GLY A 49 -0.14 -6.55 2.29
N ALA A 50 -0.89 -6.22 3.35
CA ALA A 50 -1.61 -7.22 4.12
C ALA A 50 -2.59 -7.98 3.23
N ASN A 51 -3.35 -7.29 2.38
CA ASN A 51 -4.30 -7.92 1.48
C ASN A 51 -3.60 -8.68 0.34
N ALA A 52 -2.52 -8.12 -0.21
CA ALA A 52 -1.74 -8.82 -1.22
C ALA A 52 -1.17 -10.13 -0.66
N ASN A 53 -0.73 -10.10 0.60
CA ASN A 53 -0.22 -11.28 1.28
C ASN A 53 -1.32 -12.33 1.49
N GLU A 54 -2.49 -11.91 1.96
CA GLU A 54 -3.63 -12.81 2.15
C GLU A 54 -4.07 -13.44 0.83
N ALA A 55 -3.97 -12.70 -0.28
CA ALA A 55 -4.35 -13.22 -1.59
C ALA A 55 -3.53 -14.46 -1.98
N GLN A 56 -2.29 -14.58 -1.49
CA GLN A 56 -1.45 -15.74 -1.81
C GLN A 56 -1.99 -17.04 -1.22
N ASN A 57 -2.87 -16.95 -0.23
CA ASN A 57 -3.51 -18.11 0.40
C ASN A 57 -4.98 -18.24 0.00
N ALA A 58 -5.37 -17.62 -1.11
CA ALA A 58 -6.75 -17.65 -1.57
C ALA A 58 -7.21 -19.07 -1.90
N GLU A 59 -8.48 -19.36 -1.62
CA GLU A 59 -9.07 -20.68 -1.83
C GLU A 59 -9.49 -20.92 -3.29
N SER A 60 -9.56 -19.86 -4.08
CA SER A 60 -9.97 -19.93 -5.49
C SER A 60 -9.43 -18.72 -6.23
N LYS A 61 -9.52 -18.79 -7.56
CA LYS A 61 -9.15 -17.64 -8.41
C LYS A 61 -10.03 -16.44 -8.10
N ALA A 62 -11.33 -16.66 -7.89
CA ALA A 62 -12.27 -15.59 -7.55
C ALA A 62 -11.89 -14.93 -6.21
N ASP A 63 -11.51 -15.73 -5.23
CA ASP A 63 -11.06 -15.23 -3.93
C ASP A 63 -9.76 -14.42 -4.07
N PHE A 64 -8.83 -14.92 -4.87
CA PHE A 64 -7.57 -14.21 -5.17
C PHE A 64 -7.85 -12.81 -5.74
N ILE A 65 -8.70 -12.77 -6.78
CA ILE A 65 -9.05 -11.51 -7.43
C ILE A 65 -9.73 -10.57 -6.45
N HIS A 66 -10.64 -11.10 -5.62
CA HIS A 66 -11.34 -10.30 -4.62
C HIS A 66 -10.35 -9.64 -3.65
N LYS A 67 -9.42 -10.41 -3.11
CA LYS A 67 -8.42 -9.88 -2.17
C LYS A 67 -7.49 -8.88 -2.83
N MET A 68 -7.12 -9.11 -4.09
CA MET A 68 -6.29 -8.14 -4.81
C MET A 68 -7.07 -6.85 -5.10
N LYS A 69 -8.38 -6.94 -5.32
CA LYS A 69 -9.22 -5.74 -5.48
C LYS A 69 -9.31 -4.93 -4.18
N ILE A 70 -9.33 -5.61 -3.03
CA ILE A 70 -9.28 -4.90 -1.75
C ILE A 70 -7.94 -4.18 -1.62
N ALA A 71 -6.83 -4.83 -1.99
CA ALA A 71 -5.52 -4.19 -1.99
C ALA A 71 -5.52 -2.95 -2.89
N ALA A 72 -6.13 -3.05 -4.08
CA ALA A 72 -6.23 -1.92 -5.00
C ALA A 72 -7.00 -0.75 -4.39
N LYS A 73 -8.10 -1.03 -3.70
CA LYS A 73 -8.89 0.01 -3.02
C LYS A 73 -8.07 0.69 -1.93
N LYS A 74 -7.29 -0.07 -1.17
CA LYS A 74 -6.42 0.50 -0.15
C LYS A 74 -5.32 1.35 -0.77
N GLY A 75 -4.82 0.95 -1.94
CA GLY A 75 -3.86 1.75 -2.68
C GLY A 75 -4.43 3.08 -3.12
N GLU A 76 -5.69 3.10 -3.60
CA GLU A 76 -6.37 4.33 -3.97
C GLU A 76 -6.59 5.23 -2.76
N GLU A 77 -7.03 4.66 -1.65
CA GLU A 77 -7.24 5.40 -0.40
C GLU A 77 -5.94 6.01 0.09
N THR A 78 -4.85 5.24 0.05
CA THR A 78 -3.53 5.72 0.46
C THR A 78 -3.07 6.88 -0.41
N PHE A 79 -3.32 6.79 -1.72
CA PHE A 79 -2.99 7.87 -2.64
C PHE A 79 -3.72 9.15 -2.27
N TYR A 80 -4.99 9.02 -1.89
CA TYR A 80 -5.78 10.18 -1.47
C TYR A 80 -5.17 10.84 -0.22
N TRP A 81 -4.85 10.06 0.82
CA TRP A 81 -4.25 10.60 2.04
C TRP A 81 -2.90 11.26 1.77
N LEU A 82 -2.05 10.64 0.95
CA LEU A 82 -0.74 11.20 0.61
C LEU A 82 -0.90 12.49 -0.18
N SER A 83 -1.89 12.56 -1.08
CA SER A 83 -2.17 13.77 -1.84
C SER A 83 -2.57 14.91 -0.92
N LEU A 84 -3.36 14.64 0.11
CA LEU A 84 -3.70 15.63 1.12
C LEU A 84 -2.46 16.11 1.88
N CYS A 85 -1.59 15.18 2.26
CA CYS A 85 -0.33 15.54 2.92
C CYS A 85 0.52 16.45 2.04
N LYS A 86 0.61 16.13 0.75
CA LYS A 86 1.40 16.90 -0.19
C LYS A 86 0.91 18.34 -0.32
N GLN A 87 -0.41 18.54 -0.33
CA GLN A 87 -0.99 19.86 -0.52
C GLN A 87 -1.19 20.65 0.77
N SER A 88 -1.05 19.99 1.92
CA SER A 88 -1.26 20.66 3.21
C SER A 88 0.01 21.36 3.68
N PRO A 89 -0.08 22.60 4.23
CA PRO A 89 1.09 23.29 4.73
C PRO A 89 1.65 22.59 5.97
N ASN A 90 2.97 22.63 6.09
CA ASN A 90 3.68 22.11 7.27
C ASN A 90 3.61 20.60 7.45
N TYR A 91 3.39 19.86 6.35
CA TYR A 91 3.48 18.40 6.36
C TYR A 91 4.83 17.96 5.76
N PRO A 92 5.43 16.88 6.28
CA PRO A 92 6.67 16.37 5.71
C PRO A 92 6.50 15.97 4.25
N ASP A 93 7.57 16.08 3.48
CA ASP A 93 7.56 15.68 2.07
C ASP A 93 7.21 14.19 1.94
N CYS A 94 6.34 13.86 0.99
CA CYS A 94 5.91 12.49 0.73
C CYS A 94 6.03 12.10 -0.75
N ASP A 95 6.76 12.86 -1.54
CA ASP A 95 6.88 12.60 -2.99
C ASP A 95 7.43 11.22 -3.28
N PHE A 96 8.40 10.76 -2.50
CA PHE A 96 8.98 9.43 -2.69
C PHE A 96 7.93 8.33 -2.46
N LEU A 97 7.08 8.50 -1.43
CA LEU A 97 5.99 7.55 -1.16
C LEU A 97 4.98 7.53 -2.30
N ILE A 98 4.63 8.70 -2.83
CA ILE A 98 3.68 8.80 -3.95
C ILE A 98 4.24 8.07 -5.17
N GLU A 99 5.52 8.27 -5.49
CA GLU A 99 6.15 7.59 -6.61
C GLU A 99 6.11 6.07 -6.47
N LYS A 100 6.44 5.57 -5.28
CA LYS A 100 6.39 4.14 -4.99
C LYS A 100 4.98 3.59 -5.11
N LEU A 101 4.00 4.34 -4.59
CA LEU A 101 2.61 3.90 -4.61
C LEU A 101 2.05 3.81 -6.02
N ILE A 102 2.41 4.75 -6.89
CA ILE A 102 1.97 4.72 -8.29
C ILE A 102 2.43 3.41 -8.96
N ILE A 103 3.67 3.00 -8.71
CA ILE A 103 4.20 1.76 -9.24
C ILE A 103 3.42 0.55 -8.70
N ILE A 104 3.21 0.52 -7.39
CA ILE A 104 2.47 -0.57 -6.73
C ILE A 104 1.05 -0.68 -7.28
N ASN A 105 0.33 0.44 -7.35
CA ASN A 105 -1.04 0.44 -7.85
C ASN A 105 -1.14 -0.05 -9.29
N ARG A 106 -0.16 0.31 -10.12
CA ARG A 106 -0.09 -0.16 -11.50
C ARG A 106 0.12 -1.67 -11.57
N ILE A 107 1.02 -2.20 -10.75
CA ILE A 107 1.29 -3.65 -10.72
C ILE A 107 0.06 -4.41 -10.24
N ILE A 108 -0.60 -3.94 -9.19
CA ILE A 108 -1.83 -4.57 -8.69
C ILE A 108 -2.89 -4.61 -9.78
N GLY A 109 -3.07 -3.50 -10.50
CA GLY A 109 -4.02 -3.43 -11.61
C GLY A 109 -3.72 -4.48 -12.69
N LYS A 110 -2.45 -4.65 -13.03
CA LYS A 110 -2.03 -5.65 -14.02
C LYS A 110 -2.28 -7.08 -13.53
N ILE A 111 -2.02 -7.33 -12.26
CA ILE A 111 -2.27 -8.66 -11.67
C ILE A 111 -3.76 -8.99 -11.76
N ILE A 112 -4.63 -8.06 -11.39
CA ILE A 112 -6.07 -8.26 -11.45
C ILE A 112 -6.53 -8.52 -12.88
N PHE A 113 -6.07 -7.69 -13.82
CA PHE A 113 -6.43 -7.84 -15.23
C PHE A 113 -6.00 -9.20 -15.78
N SER A 114 -4.76 -9.61 -15.52
CA SER A 114 -4.22 -10.89 -15.98
C SER A 114 -4.95 -12.08 -15.37
N SER A 115 -5.38 -11.95 -14.12
CA SER A 115 -6.03 -13.03 -13.39
C SER A 115 -7.44 -13.32 -13.89
N LYS A 116 -8.06 -12.36 -14.56
CA LYS A 116 -9.42 -12.53 -15.11
C LYS A 116 -9.45 -13.33 -16.41
N LYS A 117 -8.31 -13.58 -17.04
CA LYS A 117 -8.22 -14.31 -18.30
C LYS A 117 -8.36 -15.83 -18.15
#